data_f9dd5c3b82ccc799f545a8d8e5ac16f8
#
_entry.id   f9dd5c3b82ccc799f545a8d8e5ac16f8
#
_cell.length_a   1.000
_cell.length_b   1.000
_cell.length_c   1.000
_cell.angle_alpha   90.00
_cell.angle_beta   90.00
_cell.angle_gamma   90.00
#
_symmetry.space_group_name_H-M   'P 1'
#
loop_
_entity.id
_entity.type
_entity.pdbx_description
1 polymer ?
#
loop_
_entity_poly.entity_id
_entity_poly.type
_entity_poly.pdbx_seq_one_letter_code
_entity_poly.pdbx_strand_id
1 'polypeptide(L)'
;MQVEVKLKENAYKVYIDELEELEFDSKVFILSNPKISGLHLKTLLSKIKAKEIFIATVKDGEEYKNLSTMEEILNQMFNSKLDRKSVLISFGGGVISDMGGFAASIYQRGIDFINIPTTLLACVDAAVGGKTGVNNNFGKNLIGTFYQPKAVYCESSFLKTLSFRELAAGMAEFIKMAAMFDDSILDFIEKIDEKSFLNATCENEIFTQIIARSIELKSRVVEQDEKESGLRMLLNYGHTFAHVIENFTDYKLYLHGEAVAIGMVMANQLALNLGLLDKMQSQKIKDILLKFGLPISYKINNVDEFYEAFFMDKKSSNKKINFVLANPLGKGFIKGDISKEDIIATLREFQ
;
A
#
# COMPACT_ATOMS: atom_id res chain seq x y z
N MET A 1 19.31 6.46 -5.25
CA MET A 1 18.78 7.58 -4.41
C MET A 1 18.35 7.04 -3.06
N GLN A 2 18.53 7.82 -1.98
CA GLN A 2 18.18 7.37 -0.63
C GLN A 2 17.23 8.37 0.05
N VAL A 3 16.23 7.85 0.75
CA VAL A 3 15.32 8.62 1.60
C VAL A 3 15.41 8.05 3.02
N GLU A 4 15.65 8.90 4.00
CA GLU A 4 15.68 8.49 5.40
C GLU A 4 14.28 8.67 6.03
N VAL A 5 13.78 7.64 6.69
CA VAL A 5 12.56 7.70 7.52
C VAL A 5 12.98 7.94 8.96
N LYS A 6 12.80 9.19 9.43
CA LYS A 6 13.29 9.66 10.74
C LYS A 6 12.27 9.38 11.82
N LEU A 7 12.43 8.29 12.53
CA LEU A 7 11.60 7.95 13.68
C LEU A 7 12.37 8.17 14.97
N LYS A 8 11.65 8.34 16.08
CA LYS A 8 12.28 8.47 17.42
C LYS A 8 13.10 7.25 17.78
N GLU A 9 12.55 6.08 17.43
CA GLU A 9 13.20 4.79 17.57
C GLU A 9 13.15 4.08 16.22
N ASN A 10 14.19 3.31 15.88
CA ASN A 10 14.23 2.50 14.65
C ASN A 10 14.11 3.30 13.34
N ALA A 11 14.80 4.46 13.25
CA ALA A 11 14.97 5.14 11.96
C ALA A 11 15.64 4.22 10.95
N TYR A 12 15.26 4.31 9.68
CA TYR A 12 15.78 3.47 8.61
C TYR A 12 15.87 4.21 7.29
N LYS A 13 16.55 3.62 6.32
CA LYS A 13 16.68 4.16 4.97
C LYS A 13 15.89 3.36 3.97
N VAL A 14 15.33 4.07 3.00
CA VAL A 14 14.78 3.51 1.76
C VAL A 14 15.77 3.79 0.64
N TYR A 15 16.28 2.74 0.02
CA TYR A 15 17.20 2.78 -1.10
C TYR A 15 16.39 2.57 -2.39
N ILE A 16 16.56 3.47 -3.36
CA ILE A 16 15.81 3.46 -4.62
C ILE A 16 16.81 3.30 -5.76
N ASP A 17 16.72 2.18 -6.47
CA ASP A 17 17.67 1.74 -7.52
C ASP A 17 19.13 1.72 -7.02
N GLU A 18 19.32 1.29 -5.79
CA GLU A 18 20.61 1.14 -5.11
C GLU A 18 20.73 -0.20 -4.37
N LEU A 19 20.19 -1.27 -4.93
CA LEU A 19 20.37 -2.61 -4.40
C LEU A 19 21.78 -3.12 -4.78
N GLU A 20 22.74 -2.77 -3.94
CA GLU A 20 24.11 -3.30 -4.00
C GLU A 20 24.22 -4.66 -3.32
N GLU A 21 25.44 -5.13 -3.11
CA GLU A 21 25.69 -6.34 -2.36
C GLU A 21 25.34 -6.16 -0.87
N LEU A 22 24.46 -7.01 -0.37
CA LEU A 22 24.06 -7.06 1.04
C LEU A 22 24.82 -8.17 1.75
N GLU A 23 25.65 -7.81 2.74
CA GLU A 23 26.43 -8.74 3.54
C GLU A 23 25.84 -8.91 4.95
N PHE A 24 25.66 -10.14 5.37
CA PHE A 24 25.10 -10.50 6.68
C PHE A 24 26.00 -11.50 7.40
N ASP A 25 26.45 -11.12 8.62
CA ASP A 25 27.15 -12.04 9.53
C ASP A 25 26.25 -13.04 10.22
N SER A 26 25.02 -13.21 9.74
CA SER A 26 23.96 -14.02 10.31
C SER A 26 23.30 -14.90 9.24
N LYS A 27 22.30 -15.67 9.66
CA LYS A 27 21.40 -16.38 8.74
C LYS A 27 20.40 -15.40 8.13
N VAL A 28 20.07 -15.64 6.86
CA VAL A 28 19.05 -14.88 6.13
C VAL A 28 17.90 -15.82 5.76
N PHE A 29 16.67 -15.35 6.01
CA PHE A 29 15.45 -16.05 5.62
C PHE A 29 14.68 -15.18 4.62
N ILE A 30 14.58 -15.64 3.37
CA ILE A 30 13.87 -14.93 2.30
C ILE A 30 12.44 -15.48 2.22
N LEU A 31 11.46 -14.64 2.50
CA LEU A 31 10.05 -14.93 2.31
C LEU A 31 9.58 -14.35 0.98
N SER A 32 8.96 -15.17 0.14
CA SER A 32 8.46 -14.77 -1.17
C SER A 32 7.22 -15.58 -1.56
N ASN A 33 6.78 -15.47 -2.82
CA ASN A 33 5.83 -16.38 -3.43
C ASN A 33 6.45 -17.09 -4.66
N PRO A 34 5.85 -18.16 -5.19
CA PRO A 34 6.41 -18.92 -6.30
C PRO A 34 6.59 -18.08 -7.57
N LYS A 35 5.67 -17.15 -7.88
CA LYS A 35 5.75 -16.28 -9.07
C LYS A 35 6.99 -15.37 -9.00
N ILE A 36 7.14 -14.64 -7.90
CA ILE A 36 8.28 -13.71 -7.70
C ILE A 36 9.60 -14.47 -7.61
N SER A 37 9.62 -15.60 -6.91
CA SER A 37 10.81 -16.45 -6.83
C SER A 37 11.24 -16.93 -8.21
N GLY A 38 10.33 -17.38 -9.06
CA GLY A 38 10.62 -17.80 -10.42
C GLY A 38 11.19 -16.67 -11.30
N LEU A 39 10.71 -15.43 -11.11
CA LEU A 39 11.10 -14.29 -11.93
C LEU A 39 12.42 -13.63 -11.47
N HIS A 40 12.60 -13.46 -10.17
CA HIS A 40 13.58 -12.52 -9.64
C HIS A 40 14.53 -13.06 -8.58
N LEU A 41 14.29 -14.28 -8.04
CA LEU A 41 15.09 -14.79 -6.92
C LEU A 41 16.57 -14.96 -7.29
N LYS A 42 16.89 -15.37 -8.53
CA LYS A 42 18.27 -15.49 -8.99
C LYS A 42 19.00 -14.16 -8.94
N THR A 43 18.34 -13.07 -9.34
CA THR A 43 18.89 -11.72 -9.29
C THR A 43 19.11 -11.28 -7.84
N LEU A 44 18.14 -11.54 -6.96
CA LEU A 44 18.29 -11.21 -5.54
C LEU A 44 19.44 -12.00 -4.89
N LEU A 45 19.52 -13.29 -5.12
CA LEU A 45 20.57 -14.15 -4.54
C LEU A 45 21.98 -13.74 -4.98
N SER A 46 22.14 -13.18 -6.19
CA SER A 46 23.45 -12.67 -6.63
C SER A 46 23.90 -11.41 -5.86
N LYS A 47 23.00 -10.81 -5.08
CA LYS A 47 23.25 -9.59 -4.28
C LYS A 47 23.34 -9.88 -2.77
N ILE A 48 23.17 -11.13 -2.33
CA ILE A 48 23.15 -11.48 -0.91
C ILE A 48 24.31 -12.38 -0.57
N LYS A 49 25.10 -11.98 0.42
CA LYS A 49 26.09 -12.81 1.10
C LYS A 49 25.68 -13.00 2.56
N ALA A 50 25.55 -14.23 2.99
CA ALA A 50 25.17 -14.56 4.36
C ALA A 50 25.81 -15.88 4.79
N LYS A 51 25.80 -16.19 6.10
CA LYS A 51 26.29 -17.48 6.60
C LYS A 51 25.49 -18.67 6.05
N GLU A 52 24.18 -18.53 6.03
CA GLU A 52 23.23 -19.47 5.45
C GLU A 52 22.05 -18.69 4.90
N ILE A 53 21.48 -19.12 3.77
CA ILE A 53 20.30 -18.51 3.16
C ILE A 53 19.20 -19.58 3.09
N PHE A 54 18.05 -19.28 3.68
CA PHE A 54 16.85 -20.09 3.61
C PHE A 54 15.80 -19.37 2.77
N ILE A 55 15.07 -20.12 1.96
CA ILE A 55 14.03 -19.57 1.08
C ILE A 55 12.72 -20.26 1.42
N ALA A 56 11.70 -19.45 1.70
CA ALA A 56 10.35 -19.90 1.93
C ALA A 56 9.39 -19.23 0.95
N THR A 57 8.43 -19.97 0.46
CA THR A 57 7.38 -19.42 -0.38
C THR A 57 6.01 -19.72 0.22
N VAL A 58 5.13 -18.73 0.13
CA VAL A 58 3.71 -18.83 0.46
C VAL A 58 2.89 -18.62 -0.80
N LYS A 59 1.65 -19.07 -0.81
CA LYS A 59 0.74 -18.85 -1.95
C LYS A 59 0.53 -17.36 -2.21
N ASP A 60 0.39 -17.01 -3.48
CA ASP A 60 0.13 -15.63 -3.91
C ASP A 60 -1.35 -15.30 -3.78
N GLY A 61 -1.67 -14.12 -3.31
CA GLY A 61 -3.03 -13.59 -3.20
C GLY A 61 -3.41 -13.12 -1.80
N GLU A 62 -4.31 -12.14 -1.75
CA GLU A 62 -4.81 -11.54 -0.50
C GLU A 62 -5.56 -12.56 0.39
N GLU A 63 -6.16 -13.58 -0.20
CA GLU A 63 -6.85 -14.69 0.51
C GLU A 63 -5.91 -15.50 1.40
N TYR A 64 -4.62 -15.53 1.08
CA TYR A 64 -3.59 -16.22 1.87
C TYR A 64 -2.94 -15.34 2.93
N LYS A 65 -3.30 -14.06 3.01
CA LYS A 65 -2.84 -13.14 4.04
C LYS A 65 -3.60 -13.35 5.35
N ASN A 66 -3.35 -14.48 6.03
CA ASN A 66 -4.11 -14.91 7.20
C ASN A 66 -3.23 -15.62 8.25
N LEU A 67 -3.81 -15.94 9.41
CA LEU A 67 -3.09 -16.59 10.52
C LEU A 67 -2.59 -18.00 10.19
N SER A 68 -3.29 -18.76 9.34
CA SER A 68 -2.82 -20.10 8.94
C SER A 68 -1.52 -20.01 8.15
N THR A 69 -1.45 -19.11 7.18
CA THR A 69 -0.20 -18.86 6.43
C THR A 69 0.89 -18.30 7.34
N MET A 70 0.52 -17.49 8.34
CA MET A 70 1.49 -17.01 9.34
C MET A 70 2.11 -18.15 10.13
N GLU A 71 1.31 -19.13 10.56
CA GLU A 71 1.79 -20.32 11.25
C GLU A 71 2.75 -21.14 10.36
N GLU A 72 2.43 -21.29 9.07
CA GLU A 72 3.31 -21.95 8.09
C GLU A 72 4.67 -21.23 7.97
N ILE A 73 4.66 -19.89 7.90
CA ILE A 73 5.89 -19.08 7.85
C ILE A 73 6.73 -19.30 9.11
N LEU A 74 6.13 -19.19 10.29
CA LEU A 74 6.83 -19.37 11.56
C LEU A 74 7.43 -20.79 11.69
N ASN A 75 6.69 -21.82 11.30
CA ASN A 75 7.17 -23.20 11.30
C ASN A 75 8.39 -23.36 10.37
N GLN A 76 8.40 -22.75 9.20
CA GLN A 76 9.56 -22.76 8.30
C GLN A 76 10.76 -22.03 8.92
N MET A 77 10.54 -20.89 9.60
CA MET A 77 11.58 -20.15 10.31
C MET A 77 12.19 -20.99 11.46
N PHE A 78 11.38 -21.70 12.26
CA PHE A 78 11.86 -22.59 13.31
C PHE A 78 12.61 -23.80 12.75
N ASN A 79 12.11 -24.42 11.68
CA ASN A 79 12.79 -25.53 11.01
C ASN A 79 14.15 -25.12 10.44
N SER A 80 14.29 -23.88 9.99
CA SER A 80 15.56 -23.28 9.53
C SER A 80 16.50 -22.93 10.69
N LYS A 81 16.09 -23.16 11.94
CA LYS A 81 16.88 -22.86 13.16
C LYS A 81 17.42 -21.43 13.15
N LEU A 82 16.57 -20.47 12.79
CA LEU A 82 16.91 -19.06 12.87
C LEU A 82 17.06 -18.66 14.33
N ASP A 83 17.99 -17.76 14.59
CA ASP A 83 18.23 -17.17 15.91
C ASP A 83 17.78 -15.68 15.93
N ARG A 84 17.99 -15.02 17.06
CA ARG A 84 17.62 -13.59 17.22
C ARG A 84 18.48 -12.62 16.41
N LYS A 85 19.60 -13.06 15.85
CA LYS A 85 20.47 -12.27 14.98
C LYS A 85 20.18 -12.49 13.51
N SER A 86 19.33 -13.46 13.19
CA SER A 86 18.92 -13.76 11.83
C SER A 86 18.09 -12.62 11.26
N VAL A 87 18.13 -12.44 9.94
CA VAL A 87 17.41 -11.38 9.23
C VAL A 87 16.36 -12.00 8.32
N LEU A 88 15.12 -11.49 8.39
CA LEU A 88 14.07 -11.85 7.44
C LEU A 88 14.08 -10.83 6.28
N ILE A 89 14.08 -11.32 5.04
CA ILE A 89 13.89 -10.50 3.84
C ILE A 89 12.51 -10.81 3.26
N SER A 90 11.62 -9.81 3.27
CA SER A 90 10.33 -9.88 2.58
C SER A 90 10.54 -9.49 1.11
N PHE A 91 10.49 -10.47 0.20
CA PHE A 91 10.73 -10.28 -1.22
C PHE A 91 9.47 -10.51 -2.03
N GLY A 92 8.72 -9.44 -2.32
CA GLY A 92 7.43 -9.54 -3.01
C GLY A 92 6.59 -8.27 -2.98
N GLY A 93 5.29 -8.40 -3.25
CA GLY A 93 4.31 -7.32 -3.14
C GLY A 93 3.90 -7.03 -1.69
N GLY A 94 2.89 -6.17 -1.51
CA GLY A 94 2.40 -5.74 -0.20
C GLY A 94 1.99 -6.88 0.73
N VAL A 95 1.39 -7.95 0.20
CA VAL A 95 1.03 -9.15 1.00
C VAL A 95 2.26 -9.78 1.65
N ILE A 96 3.36 -9.91 0.89
CA ILE A 96 4.62 -10.47 1.40
C ILE A 96 5.29 -9.51 2.39
N SER A 97 5.28 -8.21 2.11
CA SER A 97 5.84 -7.21 3.03
C SER A 97 5.12 -7.22 4.38
N ASP A 98 3.78 -7.24 4.36
CA ASP A 98 2.96 -7.22 5.58
C ASP A 98 3.13 -8.52 6.40
N MET A 99 3.05 -9.68 5.76
CA MET A 99 3.25 -10.97 6.45
C MET A 99 4.67 -11.16 6.94
N GLY A 100 5.68 -10.79 6.15
CA GLY A 100 7.07 -10.92 6.54
C GLY A 100 7.45 -10.03 7.72
N GLY A 101 7.01 -8.76 7.70
CA GLY A 101 7.20 -7.84 8.82
C GLY A 101 6.47 -8.32 10.08
N PHE A 102 5.25 -8.87 9.94
CA PHE A 102 4.53 -9.44 11.07
C PHE A 102 5.20 -10.70 11.62
N ALA A 103 5.64 -11.62 10.74
CA ALA A 103 6.40 -12.80 11.16
C ALA A 103 7.69 -12.39 11.91
N ALA A 104 8.44 -11.43 11.38
CA ALA A 104 9.65 -10.92 12.03
C ALA A 104 9.35 -10.32 13.41
N SER A 105 8.22 -9.59 13.55
CA SER A 105 7.86 -8.93 14.81
C SER A 105 7.54 -9.89 15.96
N ILE A 106 7.01 -11.09 15.64
CA ILE A 106 6.57 -12.06 16.64
C ILE A 106 7.56 -13.25 16.79
N TYR A 107 8.38 -13.55 15.77
CA TYR A 107 9.37 -14.60 15.85
C TYR A 107 10.41 -14.30 16.93
N GLN A 108 10.56 -15.20 17.92
CA GLN A 108 11.44 -15.03 19.10
C GLN A 108 11.31 -13.66 19.81
N ARG A 109 10.18 -13.00 19.72
CA ARG A 109 9.84 -11.64 20.23
C ARG A 109 10.49 -10.50 19.46
N GLY A 110 10.81 -10.74 18.20
CA GLY A 110 11.34 -9.75 17.27
C GLY A 110 12.72 -10.12 16.74
N ILE A 111 12.83 -10.13 15.41
CA ILE A 111 14.12 -10.20 14.68
C ILE A 111 14.14 -9.10 13.63
N ASP A 112 15.33 -8.73 13.17
CA ASP A 112 15.48 -7.72 12.13
C ASP A 112 14.85 -8.19 10.81
N PHE A 113 14.25 -7.25 10.06
CA PHE A 113 13.75 -7.55 8.73
C PHE A 113 14.01 -6.41 7.74
N ILE A 114 14.00 -6.78 6.46
CA ILE A 114 14.21 -5.90 5.31
C ILE A 114 13.09 -6.13 4.31
N ASN A 115 12.54 -5.06 3.73
CA ASN A 115 11.61 -5.15 2.61
C ASN A 115 12.34 -4.95 1.28
N ILE A 116 12.10 -5.85 0.33
CA ILE A 116 12.48 -5.72 -1.08
C ILE A 116 11.21 -5.85 -1.92
N PRO A 117 10.46 -4.75 -2.07
CA PRO A 117 9.18 -4.77 -2.79
C PRO A 117 9.39 -4.99 -4.29
N THR A 118 8.48 -5.76 -4.90
CA THR A 118 8.49 -6.10 -6.32
C THR A 118 7.25 -5.61 -7.07
N THR A 119 6.37 -4.86 -6.41
CA THR A 119 5.22 -4.20 -7.04
C THR A 119 5.30 -2.70 -6.82
N LEU A 120 4.78 -1.92 -7.78
CA LEU A 120 4.79 -0.46 -7.63
C LEU A 120 4.01 -0.04 -6.38
N LEU A 121 2.85 -0.65 -6.11
CA LEU A 121 2.07 -0.39 -4.90
C LEU A 121 2.89 -0.58 -3.61
N ALA A 122 3.67 -1.66 -3.54
CA ALA A 122 4.51 -1.90 -2.37
C ALA A 122 5.68 -0.90 -2.29
N CYS A 123 6.30 -0.53 -3.41
CA CYS A 123 7.36 0.48 -3.46
C CYS A 123 6.87 1.86 -3.00
N VAL A 124 5.69 2.28 -3.48
CA VAL A 124 5.18 3.63 -3.17
C VAL A 124 4.47 3.72 -1.82
N ASP A 125 3.93 2.60 -1.32
CA ASP A 125 3.12 2.60 -0.09
C ASP A 125 3.47 1.46 0.88
N ALA A 126 3.08 0.21 0.62
CA ALA A 126 2.98 -0.84 1.63
C ALA A 126 4.30 -1.18 2.35
N ALA A 127 5.46 -1.12 1.68
CA ALA A 127 6.75 -1.49 2.28
C ALA A 127 7.30 -0.48 3.29
N VAL A 128 6.70 0.72 3.42
CA VAL A 128 7.18 1.82 4.27
C VAL A 128 6.18 2.17 5.35
N GLY A 129 6.67 2.45 6.57
CA GLY A 129 5.85 2.92 7.69
C GLY A 129 5.40 1.84 8.67
N GLY A 130 5.94 0.63 8.54
CA GLY A 130 5.91 -0.42 9.56
C GLY A 130 4.56 -1.02 9.89
N LYS A 131 3.49 -0.75 9.10
CA LYS A 131 2.23 -1.48 9.24
C LYS A 131 2.43 -2.90 8.74
N THR A 132 2.30 -3.88 9.62
CA THR A 132 2.46 -5.30 9.30
C THR A 132 1.30 -6.08 9.88
N GLY A 133 0.85 -7.12 9.19
CA GLY A 133 -0.29 -7.88 9.70
C GLY A 133 -0.96 -8.78 8.68
N VAL A 134 -2.04 -9.38 9.15
CA VAL A 134 -2.87 -10.32 8.39
C VAL A 134 -4.35 -10.05 8.58
N ASN A 135 -5.14 -10.61 7.68
CA ASN A 135 -6.59 -10.54 7.67
C ASN A 135 -7.19 -11.58 8.63
N ASN A 136 -8.43 -11.34 9.01
CA ASN A 136 -9.25 -12.31 9.71
C ASN A 136 -10.70 -12.25 9.21
N ASN A 137 -11.56 -13.07 9.79
CA ASN A 137 -12.98 -13.14 9.39
C ASN A 137 -13.78 -11.85 9.68
N PHE A 138 -13.21 -10.89 10.41
CA PHE A 138 -13.85 -9.61 10.74
C PHE A 138 -13.39 -8.45 9.85
N GLY A 139 -12.30 -8.62 9.10
CA GLY A 139 -11.81 -7.58 8.19
C GLY A 139 -10.33 -7.71 7.84
N LYS A 140 -9.87 -6.81 6.96
CA LYS A 140 -8.48 -6.73 6.51
C LYS A 140 -7.59 -6.11 7.58
N ASN A 141 -6.35 -6.63 7.69
CA ASN A 141 -5.24 -6.05 8.47
C ASN A 141 -5.56 -5.81 9.96
N LEU A 142 -6.53 -6.54 10.55
CA LEU A 142 -6.94 -6.34 11.94
C LEU A 142 -6.03 -7.03 12.95
N ILE A 143 -5.17 -7.94 12.51
CA ILE A 143 -4.19 -8.62 13.36
C ILE A 143 -2.80 -8.24 12.87
N GLY A 144 -2.04 -7.51 13.69
CA GLY A 144 -0.72 -7.06 13.27
C GLY A 144 0.00 -6.20 14.29
N THR A 145 1.13 -5.66 13.86
CA THR A 145 2.01 -4.81 14.68
C THR A 145 2.50 -3.62 13.86
N PHE A 146 2.86 -2.55 14.56
CA PHE A 146 3.74 -1.53 13.99
C PHE A 146 5.18 -1.98 14.22
N TYR A 147 5.83 -2.50 13.17
CA TYR A 147 7.19 -2.99 13.23
C TYR A 147 7.99 -2.46 12.04
N GLN A 148 9.00 -1.64 12.31
CA GLN A 148 9.75 -0.95 11.26
C GLN A 148 10.84 -1.84 10.66
N PRO A 149 11.04 -1.83 9.33
CA PRO A 149 12.14 -2.53 8.69
C PRO A 149 13.48 -1.86 9.02
N LYS A 150 14.58 -2.60 8.94
CA LYS A 150 15.93 -2.04 9.02
C LYS A 150 16.34 -1.27 7.77
N ALA A 151 15.78 -1.69 6.63
CA ALA A 151 15.95 -1.03 5.34
C ALA A 151 14.81 -1.45 4.38
N VAL A 152 14.58 -0.64 3.37
CA VAL A 152 13.74 -0.97 2.22
C VAL A 152 14.56 -0.74 0.95
N TYR A 153 14.55 -1.72 0.03
CA TYR A 153 15.23 -1.61 -1.26
C TYR A 153 14.21 -1.68 -2.38
N CYS A 154 13.91 -0.54 -2.98
CA CYS A 154 12.98 -0.40 -4.10
C CYS A 154 13.78 -0.42 -5.41
N GLU A 155 13.73 -1.51 -6.14
CA GLU A 155 14.41 -1.67 -7.43
C GLU A 155 13.41 -1.59 -8.57
N SER A 156 13.47 -0.54 -9.38
CA SER A 156 12.57 -0.36 -10.53
C SER A 156 12.68 -1.50 -11.55
N SER A 157 13.83 -2.16 -11.60
CA SER A 157 14.05 -3.33 -12.45
C SER A 157 13.10 -4.50 -12.16
N PHE A 158 12.62 -4.67 -10.93
CA PHE A 158 11.64 -5.70 -10.58
C PHE A 158 10.23 -5.37 -11.10
N LEU A 159 9.94 -4.11 -11.38
CA LEU A 159 8.63 -3.68 -11.88
C LEU A 159 8.37 -4.07 -13.35
N LYS A 160 9.42 -4.43 -14.10
CA LYS A 160 9.33 -4.81 -15.53
C LYS A 160 8.42 -5.98 -15.82
N THR A 161 8.22 -6.86 -14.87
CA THR A 161 7.41 -8.07 -15.02
C THR A 161 5.97 -7.87 -14.57
N LEU A 162 5.63 -6.68 -14.10
CA LEU A 162 4.26 -6.34 -13.74
C LEU A 162 3.39 -6.13 -14.97
N SER A 163 2.14 -6.54 -14.86
CA SER A 163 1.12 -6.13 -15.83
C SER A 163 0.84 -4.63 -15.70
N PHE A 164 0.35 -4.02 -16.80
CA PHE A 164 -0.10 -2.63 -16.74
C PHE A 164 -1.11 -2.37 -15.63
N ARG A 165 -2.02 -3.32 -15.42
CA ARG A 165 -3.04 -3.25 -14.37
C ARG A 165 -2.44 -3.14 -12.96
N GLU A 166 -1.36 -3.88 -12.68
CA GLU A 166 -0.65 -3.82 -11.39
C GLU A 166 0.15 -2.52 -11.24
N LEU A 167 0.75 -2.01 -12.34
CA LEU A 167 1.40 -0.70 -12.35
C LEU A 167 0.39 0.43 -12.08
N ALA A 168 -0.75 0.41 -12.78
CA ALA A 168 -1.83 1.37 -12.58
C ALA A 168 -2.36 1.35 -11.14
N ALA A 169 -2.55 0.16 -10.54
CA ALA A 169 -2.95 0.02 -9.16
C ALA A 169 -1.95 0.69 -8.18
N GLY A 170 -0.64 0.60 -8.45
CA GLY A 170 0.36 1.33 -7.68
C GLY A 170 0.29 2.85 -7.86
N MET A 171 -0.02 3.31 -9.09
CA MET A 171 -0.22 4.74 -9.36
C MET A 171 -1.39 5.33 -8.58
N ALA A 172 -2.47 4.57 -8.34
CA ALA A 172 -3.59 5.04 -7.55
C ALA A 172 -3.16 5.49 -6.14
N GLU A 173 -2.24 4.77 -5.50
CA GLU A 173 -1.69 5.12 -4.19
C GLU A 173 -0.82 6.39 -4.24
N PHE A 174 -0.05 6.57 -5.30
CA PHE A 174 0.72 7.79 -5.48
C PHE A 174 -0.17 9.01 -5.73
N ILE A 175 -1.20 8.88 -6.60
CA ILE A 175 -2.21 9.91 -6.84
C ILE A 175 -2.94 10.27 -5.54
N LYS A 176 -3.31 9.27 -4.74
CA LYS A 176 -3.93 9.43 -3.43
C LYS A 176 -3.10 10.33 -2.51
N MET A 177 -1.81 10.04 -2.38
CA MET A 177 -0.93 10.83 -1.53
C MET A 177 -0.74 12.25 -2.05
N ALA A 178 -0.56 12.42 -3.35
CA ALA A 178 -0.47 13.74 -3.98
C ALA A 178 -1.73 14.58 -3.69
N ALA A 179 -2.91 13.99 -3.88
CA ALA A 179 -4.19 14.68 -3.66
C ALA A 179 -4.40 15.13 -2.20
N MET A 180 -3.79 14.44 -1.23
CA MET A 180 -3.95 14.76 0.20
C MET A 180 -2.89 15.69 0.76
N PHE A 181 -1.66 15.64 0.24
CA PHE A 181 -0.53 16.30 0.90
C PHE A 181 0.23 17.30 0.03
N ASP A 182 0.19 17.18 -1.30
CA ASP A 182 0.96 18.04 -2.19
C ASP A 182 0.42 17.98 -3.64
N ASP A 183 -0.44 18.93 -3.99
CA ASP A 183 -1.06 19.02 -5.32
C ASP A 183 -0.07 19.33 -6.45
N SER A 184 1.11 19.87 -6.14
CA SER A 184 2.16 20.08 -7.16
C SER A 184 2.67 18.77 -7.76
N ILE A 185 2.52 17.66 -7.01
CA ILE A 185 2.84 16.31 -7.52
C ILE A 185 1.79 15.85 -8.53
N LEU A 186 0.53 16.30 -8.43
CA LEU A 186 -0.47 16.01 -9.46
C LEU A 186 -0.06 16.61 -10.81
N ASP A 187 0.53 17.81 -10.82
CA ASP A 187 1.04 18.44 -12.04
C ASP A 187 2.23 17.67 -12.64
N PHE A 188 3.06 17.04 -11.80
CA PHE A 188 4.08 16.11 -12.26
C PHE A 188 3.45 14.85 -12.87
N ILE A 189 2.45 14.26 -12.22
CA ILE A 189 1.75 13.06 -12.70
C ILE A 189 1.05 13.32 -14.04
N GLU A 190 0.43 14.48 -14.22
CA GLU A 190 -0.19 14.87 -15.50
C GLU A 190 0.82 14.94 -16.66
N LYS A 191 2.08 15.24 -16.40
CA LYS A 191 3.16 15.32 -17.42
C LYS A 191 3.80 13.99 -17.75
N ILE A 192 3.54 12.93 -16.98
CA ILE A 192 4.06 11.59 -17.28
C ILE A 192 3.53 11.15 -18.65
N ASP A 193 4.43 10.78 -19.57
CA ASP A 193 4.03 10.22 -20.85
C ASP A 193 3.47 8.80 -20.69
N GLU A 194 2.24 8.58 -21.17
CA GLU A 194 1.55 7.29 -21.06
C GLU A 194 2.33 6.15 -21.74
N LYS A 195 2.97 6.41 -22.88
CA LYS A 195 3.74 5.39 -23.60
C LYS A 195 4.98 4.99 -22.80
N SER A 196 5.64 5.96 -22.16
CA SER A 196 6.79 5.71 -21.29
C SER A 196 6.38 4.91 -20.06
N PHE A 197 5.19 5.16 -19.50
CA PHE A 197 4.66 4.40 -18.39
C PHE A 197 4.21 2.99 -18.79
N LEU A 198 3.57 2.84 -19.96
CA LEU A 198 3.11 1.57 -20.52
C LEU A 198 4.26 0.65 -20.91
N ASN A 199 5.32 1.24 -21.49
CA ASN A 199 6.49 0.49 -21.96
C ASN A 199 7.51 0.31 -20.84
N ALA A 200 7.13 0.00 -19.62
CA ALA A 200 7.95 -0.19 -18.42
C ALA A 200 9.32 -0.84 -18.69
N THR A 201 10.03 -0.31 -19.69
CA THR A 201 11.37 -0.71 -20.05
C THR A 201 12.36 -0.07 -19.10
N CYS A 202 13.40 -0.75 -18.83
CA CYS A 202 14.34 -0.68 -17.73
C CYS A 202 15.10 0.61 -17.46
N GLU A 203 15.11 1.51 -18.34
CA GLU A 203 15.87 2.77 -18.27
C GLU A 203 14.96 3.93 -17.87
N ASN A 204 13.79 3.62 -17.29
CA ASN A 204 12.78 4.63 -17.08
C ASN A 204 12.98 5.30 -15.73
N GLU A 205 13.74 6.38 -15.68
CA GLU A 205 13.88 7.29 -14.55
C GLU A 205 12.51 7.69 -13.94
N ILE A 206 11.42 7.48 -14.70
CA ILE A 206 10.07 7.84 -14.24
C ILE A 206 9.65 7.02 -13.01
N PHE A 207 9.93 5.72 -12.97
CA PHE A 207 9.59 4.89 -11.80
C PHE A 207 10.45 5.27 -10.59
N THR A 208 11.74 5.55 -10.80
CA THR A 208 12.61 6.07 -9.75
C THR A 208 12.05 7.37 -9.16
N GLN A 209 11.58 8.29 -10.01
CA GLN A 209 11.00 9.56 -9.58
C GLN A 209 9.64 9.37 -8.87
N ILE A 210 8.77 8.49 -9.38
CA ILE A 210 7.48 8.17 -8.74
C ILE A 210 7.73 7.60 -7.34
N ILE A 211 8.60 6.61 -7.22
CA ILE A 211 8.93 5.97 -5.95
C ILE A 211 9.54 7.00 -4.98
N ALA A 212 10.52 7.78 -5.44
CA ALA A 212 11.18 8.77 -4.60
C ALA A 212 10.20 9.80 -4.02
N ARG A 213 9.39 10.43 -4.88
CA ARG A 213 8.40 11.43 -4.43
C ARG A 213 7.36 10.84 -3.50
N SER A 214 6.91 9.61 -3.77
CA SER A 214 5.97 8.91 -2.92
C SER A 214 6.55 8.64 -1.53
N ILE A 215 7.78 8.10 -1.48
CA ILE A 215 8.47 7.79 -0.22
C ILE A 215 8.77 9.07 0.56
N GLU A 216 9.17 10.15 -0.09
CA GLU A 216 9.38 11.45 0.54
C GLU A 216 8.11 11.99 1.20
N LEU A 217 6.95 11.88 0.52
CA LEU A 217 5.68 12.27 1.11
C LEU A 217 5.33 11.37 2.30
N LYS A 218 5.37 10.06 2.08
CA LYS A 218 4.98 9.10 3.10
C LYS A 218 5.88 9.15 4.33
N SER A 219 7.20 9.32 4.16
CA SER A 219 8.13 9.45 5.28
C SER A 219 7.77 10.63 6.18
N ARG A 220 7.49 11.82 5.59
CA ARG A 220 7.06 13.01 6.35
C ARG A 220 5.79 12.76 7.17
N VAL A 221 4.85 11.99 6.61
CA VAL A 221 3.60 11.65 7.31
C VAL A 221 3.86 10.65 8.45
N VAL A 222 4.66 9.61 8.19
CA VAL A 222 5.00 8.57 9.17
C VAL A 222 5.85 9.13 10.30
N GLU A 223 6.79 10.04 10.00
CA GLU A 223 7.62 10.74 11.00
C GLU A 223 6.79 11.57 11.98
N GLN A 224 5.68 12.16 11.51
CA GLN A 224 4.79 12.96 12.36
C GLN A 224 3.75 12.11 13.11
N ASP A 225 3.37 10.98 12.55
CA ASP A 225 2.32 10.11 13.09
C ASP A 225 2.59 8.63 12.77
N GLU A 226 3.53 8.03 13.47
CA GLU A 226 3.93 6.64 13.24
C GLU A 226 2.77 5.66 13.43
N LYS A 227 1.92 5.88 14.43
CA LYS A 227 0.86 4.95 14.87
C LYS A 227 -0.52 5.27 14.30
N GLU A 228 -0.64 6.20 13.33
CA GLU A 228 -1.91 6.53 12.68
C GLU A 228 -3.00 7.01 13.65
N SER A 229 -2.64 7.93 14.53
CA SER A 229 -3.58 8.54 15.48
C SER A 229 -4.17 9.87 14.99
N GLY A 230 -3.67 10.44 13.89
CA GLY A 230 -4.04 11.76 13.37
C GLY A 230 -3.71 11.94 11.89
N LEU A 231 -2.60 12.63 11.58
CA LEU A 231 -2.22 13.01 10.22
C LEU A 231 -2.15 11.81 9.25
N ARG A 232 -1.61 10.70 9.71
CA ARG A 232 -1.45 9.49 8.88
C ARG A 232 -2.79 8.89 8.45
N MET A 233 -3.89 9.18 9.13
CA MET A 233 -5.23 8.75 8.71
C MET A 233 -5.62 9.35 7.35
N LEU A 234 -5.02 10.47 6.92
CA LEU A 234 -5.26 11.05 5.60
C LEU A 234 -4.81 10.15 4.45
N LEU A 235 -3.90 9.20 4.70
CA LEU A 235 -3.55 8.15 3.74
C LEU A 235 -4.73 7.22 3.42
N ASN A 236 -5.83 7.28 4.16
CA ASN A 236 -7.05 6.52 3.90
C ASN A 236 -8.05 7.25 2.97
N TYR A 237 -7.62 8.31 2.24
CA TYR A 237 -8.45 8.94 1.22
C TYR A 237 -8.91 7.93 0.17
N GLY A 238 -10.21 7.89 -0.10
CA GLY A 238 -10.85 6.89 -0.96
C GLY A 238 -11.11 5.54 -0.29
N HIS A 239 -10.35 5.16 0.75
CA HIS A 239 -10.41 3.82 1.35
C HIS A 239 -11.75 3.49 2.01
N THR A 240 -12.46 4.46 2.56
CA THR A 240 -13.78 4.22 3.16
C THR A 240 -14.77 3.62 2.16
N PHE A 241 -14.76 4.11 0.91
CA PHE A 241 -15.57 3.56 -0.17
C PHE A 241 -14.94 2.31 -0.77
N ALA A 242 -13.62 2.32 -0.96
CA ALA A 242 -12.89 1.22 -1.57
C ALA A 242 -13.08 -0.10 -0.80
N HIS A 243 -13.00 -0.09 0.53
CA HIS A 243 -13.18 -1.29 1.35
C HIS A 243 -14.57 -1.90 1.19
N VAL A 244 -15.62 -1.07 1.04
CA VAL A 244 -16.99 -1.58 0.76
C VAL A 244 -17.04 -2.22 -0.63
N ILE A 245 -16.43 -1.59 -1.64
CA ILE A 245 -16.37 -2.14 -3.00
C ILE A 245 -15.60 -3.47 -3.02
N GLU A 246 -14.44 -3.52 -2.36
CA GLU A 246 -13.64 -4.74 -2.23
C GLU A 246 -14.44 -5.87 -1.57
N ASN A 247 -15.16 -5.56 -0.50
CA ASN A 247 -16.01 -6.53 0.21
C ASN A 247 -17.14 -7.05 -0.69
N PHE A 248 -17.88 -6.17 -1.37
CA PHE A 248 -19.00 -6.54 -2.26
C PHE A 248 -18.56 -7.30 -3.51
N THR A 249 -17.27 -7.26 -3.82
CA THR A 249 -16.67 -7.98 -4.96
C THR A 249 -15.81 -9.17 -4.52
N ASP A 250 -15.96 -9.62 -3.26
CA ASP A 250 -15.20 -10.72 -2.66
C ASP A 250 -13.68 -10.59 -2.86
N TYR A 251 -13.16 -9.34 -2.96
CA TYR A 251 -11.75 -9.05 -3.22
C TYR A 251 -11.19 -9.65 -4.52
N LYS A 252 -12.05 -9.99 -5.50
CA LYS A 252 -11.67 -10.71 -6.72
C LYS A 252 -11.76 -9.87 -7.99
N LEU A 253 -12.66 -8.88 -8.01
CA LEU A 253 -12.94 -8.12 -9.23
C LEU A 253 -11.91 -7.00 -9.44
N TYR A 254 -11.63 -6.25 -8.40
CA TYR A 254 -10.73 -5.10 -8.42
C TYR A 254 -9.44 -5.39 -7.65
N LEU A 255 -8.32 -4.92 -8.19
CA LEU A 255 -7.10 -4.74 -7.41
C LEU A 255 -7.31 -3.62 -6.38
N HIS A 256 -6.56 -3.64 -5.27
CA HIS A 256 -6.68 -2.64 -4.21
C HIS A 256 -6.64 -1.20 -4.75
N GLY A 257 -5.63 -0.85 -5.54
CA GLY A 257 -5.52 0.49 -6.11
C GLY A 257 -6.64 0.86 -7.08
N GLU A 258 -7.26 -0.11 -7.76
CA GLU A 258 -8.46 0.13 -8.59
C GLU A 258 -9.67 0.48 -7.72
N ALA A 259 -9.89 -0.24 -6.62
CA ALA A 259 -10.95 0.09 -5.67
C ALA A 259 -10.71 1.46 -5.02
N VAL A 260 -9.45 1.78 -4.67
CA VAL A 260 -9.06 3.09 -4.13
C VAL A 260 -9.30 4.20 -5.15
N ALA A 261 -9.03 3.99 -6.44
CA ALA A 261 -9.31 4.95 -7.50
C ALA A 261 -10.79 5.30 -7.57
N ILE A 262 -11.67 4.29 -7.59
CA ILE A 262 -13.12 4.50 -7.54
C ILE A 262 -13.50 5.23 -6.24
N GLY A 263 -12.93 4.80 -5.11
CA GLY A 263 -13.19 5.40 -3.81
C GLY A 263 -12.78 6.87 -3.72
N MET A 264 -11.69 7.29 -4.38
CA MET A 264 -11.29 8.70 -4.50
C MET A 264 -12.33 9.52 -5.28
N VAL A 265 -12.87 8.97 -6.36
CA VAL A 265 -13.94 9.64 -7.13
C VAL A 265 -15.20 9.79 -6.29
N MET A 266 -15.58 8.76 -5.53
CA MET A 266 -16.75 8.83 -4.63
C MET A 266 -16.53 9.83 -3.49
N ALA A 267 -15.33 9.87 -2.90
CA ALA A 267 -14.98 10.85 -1.87
C ALA A 267 -15.00 12.29 -2.42
N ASN A 268 -14.53 12.51 -3.66
CA ASN A 268 -14.62 13.81 -4.31
C ASN A 268 -16.06 14.21 -4.62
N GLN A 269 -16.90 13.27 -5.03
CA GLN A 269 -18.32 13.55 -5.24
C GLN A 269 -19.00 13.96 -3.94
N LEU A 270 -18.69 13.27 -2.83
CA LEU A 270 -19.17 13.68 -1.50
C LEU A 270 -18.67 15.07 -1.13
N ALA A 271 -17.39 15.38 -1.36
CA ALA A 271 -16.84 16.71 -1.10
C ALA A 271 -17.48 17.81 -1.97
N LEU A 272 -17.82 17.52 -3.25
CA LEU A 272 -18.57 18.40 -4.12
C LEU A 272 -19.97 18.70 -3.57
N ASN A 273 -20.70 17.67 -3.18
CA ASN A 273 -22.06 17.79 -2.65
C ASN A 273 -22.11 18.60 -1.35
N LEU A 274 -21.04 18.55 -0.58
CA LEU A 274 -20.84 19.32 0.66
C LEU A 274 -20.28 20.75 0.39
N GLY A 275 -20.00 21.13 -0.86
CA GLY A 275 -19.40 22.41 -1.20
C GLY A 275 -17.96 22.59 -0.73
N LEU A 276 -17.24 21.50 -0.48
CA LEU A 276 -15.86 21.49 0.03
C LEU A 276 -14.81 21.43 -1.08
N LEU A 277 -15.15 20.89 -2.24
CA LEU A 277 -14.29 20.78 -3.41
C LEU A 277 -15.00 21.39 -4.62
N ASP A 278 -14.29 21.99 -5.55
CA ASP A 278 -14.86 22.47 -6.80
C ASP A 278 -14.86 21.41 -7.91
N LYS A 279 -15.65 21.65 -8.96
CA LYS A 279 -15.78 20.72 -10.09
C LYS A 279 -14.47 20.52 -10.86
N MET A 280 -13.65 21.55 -10.97
CA MET A 280 -12.38 21.46 -11.73
C MET A 280 -11.39 20.53 -11.01
N GLN A 281 -11.27 20.68 -9.69
CA GLN A 281 -10.40 19.84 -8.88
C GLN A 281 -10.87 18.38 -8.87
N SER A 282 -12.18 18.13 -8.75
CA SER A 282 -12.74 16.78 -8.85
C SER A 282 -12.49 16.16 -10.23
N GLN A 283 -12.66 16.95 -11.32
CA GLN A 283 -12.41 16.48 -12.68
C GLN A 283 -10.94 16.17 -12.91
N LYS A 284 -10.03 17.00 -12.38
CA LYS A 284 -8.57 16.77 -12.45
C LYS A 284 -8.20 15.36 -11.95
N ILE A 285 -8.71 14.96 -10.81
CA ILE A 285 -8.46 13.60 -10.28
C ILE A 285 -9.02 12.53 -11.22
N LYS A 286 -10.25 12.69 -11.73
CA LYS A 286 -10.85 11.75 -12.69
C LYS A 286 -9.99 11.60 -13.94
N ASP A 287 -9.53 12.71 -14.51
CA ASP A 287 -8.74 12.72 -15.74
C ASP A 287 -7.38 12.04 -15.52
N ILE A 288 -6.73 12.29 -14.38
CA ILE A 288 -5.48 11.62 -14.02
C ILE A 288 -5.70 10.11 -13.84
N LEU A 289 -6.76 9.68 -13.15
CA LEU A 289 -7.06 8.26 -12.97
C LEU A 289 -7.31 7.56 -14.32
N LEU A 290 -8.11 8.17 -15.19
CA LEU A 290 -8.39 7.64 -16.54
C LEU A 290 -7.14 7.55 -17.39
N LYS A 291 -6.23 8.53 -17.31
CA LYS A 291 -4.95 8.54 -18.00
C LYS A 291 -4.13 7.27 -17.70
N PHE A 292 -4.17 6.78 -16.49
CA PHE A 292 -3.49 5.54 -16.09
C PHE A 292 -4.36 4.29 -16.21
N GLY A 293 -5.51 4.37 -16.93
CA GLY A 293 -6.41 3.23 -17.14
C GLY A 293 -7.10 2.72 -15.88
N LEU A 294 -7.17 3.54 -14.84
CA LEU A 294 -7.84 3.21 -13.59
C LEU A 294 -9.37 3.38 -13.71
N PRO A 295 -10.17 2.50 -13.11
CA PRO A 295 -11.62 2.66 -13.08
C PRO A 295 -12.02 3.86 -12.22
N ILE A 296 -13.04 4.59 -12.66
CA ILE A 296 -13.55 5.78 -11.97
C ILE A 296 -15.01 5.63 -11.49
N SER A 297 -15.60 4.47 -11.66
CA SER A 297 -16.98 4.22 -11.26
C SER A 297 -17.20 2.78 -10.81
N TYR A 298 -18.17 2.62 -9.93
CA TYR A 298 -18.70 1.33 -9.50
C TYR A 298 -20.22 1.46 -9.44
N LYS A 299 -20.95 0.56 -10.06
CA LYS A 299 -22.42 0.57 -10.05
C LYS A 299 -22.94 0.03 -8.72
N ILE A 300 -23.62 0.88 -7.95
CA ILE A 300 -24.26 0.51 -6.68
C ILE A 300 -25.66 -0.02 -6.98
N ASN A 301 -25.90 -1.30 -6.72
CA ASN A 301 -27.21 -1.93 -6.92
C ASN A 301 -28.20 -1.59 -5.79
N ASN A 302 -27.71 -1.47 -4.55
CA ASN A 302 -28.53 -1.17 -3.37
C ASN A 302 -27.76 -0.16 -2.49
N VAL A 303 -28.26 1.08 -2.47
CA VAL A 303 -27.63 2.19 -1.74
C VAL A 303 -27.70 2.01 -0.22
N ASP A 304 -28.81 1.48 0.29
CA ASP A 304 -28.95 1.29 1.73
C ASP A 304 -28.01 0.18 2.23
N GLU A 305 -27.87 -0.91 1.48
CA GLU A 305 -26.92 -1.97 1.80
C GLU A 305 -25.48 -1.48 1.74
N PHE A 306 -25.14 -0.67 0.73
CA PHE A 306 -23.80 -0.06 0.62
C PHE A 306 -23.51 0.88 1.81
N TYR A 307 -24.51 1.67 2.22
CA TYR A 307 -24.38 2.54 3.40
C TYR A 307 -24.17 1.75 4.69
N GLU A 308 -24.94 0.69 4.92
CA GLU A 308 -24.79 -0.14 6.13
C GLU A 308 -23.43 -0.87 6.16
N ALA A 309 -22.86 -1.19 5.00
CA ALA A 309 -21.54 -1.81 4.91
C ALA A 309 -20.39 -0.96 5.45
N PHE A 310 -20.51 0.37 5.49
CA PHE A 310 -19.51 1.24 6.16
C PHE A 310 -19.33 0.92 7.64
N PHE A 311 -20.31 0.33 8.29
CA PHE A 311 -20.27 0.00 9.72
C PHE A 311 -19.79 -1.43 9.99
N MET A 312 -19.70 -2.28 8.96
CA MET A 312 -19.25 -3.68 9.13
C MET A 312 -17.75 -3.74 9.39
N ASP A 313 -16.95 -2.86 8.79
CA ASP A 313 -15.50 -2.79 8.94
C ASP A 313 -15.05 -2.08 10.24
N LYS A 314 -15.97 -1.38 10.92
CA LYS A 314 -15.70 -0.62 12.15
C LYS A 314 -16.73 -0.95 13.20
N LYS A 315 -16.45 -1.92 14.07
CA LYS A 315 -17.08 -2.01 15.40
C LYS A 315 -16.68 -0.79 16.24
N SER A 316 -16.92 0.43 15.74
CA SER A 316 -16.71 1.64 16.50
C SER A 316 -17.90 1.85 17.44
N SER A 317 -17.61 2.03 18.71
CA SER A 317 -18.56 2.27 19.79
C SER A 317 -19.52 3.45 19.59
N ASN A 318 -19.38 4.26 18.53
CA ASN A 318 -20.13 5.49 18.30
C ASN A 318 -20.85 5.61 16.94
N LYS A 319 -20.91 4.56 16.11
CA LYS A 319 -21.59 4.57 14.79
C LYS A 319 -21.31 5.81 13.90
N LYS A 320 -20.12 6.42 14.01
CA LYS A 320 -19.71 7.55 13.16
C LYS A 320 -18.76 7.05 12.09
N ILE A 321 -19.03 7.43 10.83
CA ILE A 321 -18.15 7.19 9.70
C ILE A 321 -17.25 8.40 9.55
N ASN A 322 -15.94 8.18 9.53
CA ASN A 322 -14.96 9.21 9.22
C ASN A 322 -14.58 9.12 7.74
N PHE A 323 -14.83 10.17 7.00
CA PHE A 323 -14.38 10.31 5.62
C PHE A 323 -13.13 11.18 5.57
N VAL A 324 -12.15 10.75 4.77
CA VAL A 324 -11.02 11.59 4.40
C VAL A 324 -11.39 12.31 3.11
N LEU A 325 -11.36 13.63 3.13
CA LEU A 325 -11.75 14.50 2.03
C LEU A 325 -10.66 15.53 1.75
N ALA A 326 -10.66 16.13 0.56
CA ALA A 326 -9.80 17.24 0.19
C ALA A 326 -10.53 18.59 0.25
N ASN A 327 -9.83 19.64 0.66
CA ASN A 327 -10.31 21.03 0.58
C ASN A 327 -9.15 22.05 0.73
N PRO A 328 -8.56 22.55 -0.36
CA PRO A 328 -8.55 22.00 -1.72
C PRO A 328 -7.68 20.73 -1.85
N LEU A 329 -7.45 20.23 -3.07
CA LEU A 329 -6.42 19.22 -3.31
C LEU A 329 -5.08 19.65 -2.72
N GLY A 330 -4.29 18.69 -2.21
CA GLY A 330 -3.06 18.94 -1.45
C GLY A 330 -3.28 19.27 0.03
N LYS A 331 -4.54 19.40 0.46
CA LYS A 331 -4.93 19.68 1.86
C LYS A 331 -6.05 18.76 2.30
N GLY A 332 -5.67 17.54 2.70
CA GLY A 332 -6.62 16.56 3.22
C GLY A 332 -7.08 16.87 4.64
N PHE A 333 -8.28 16.44 4.98
CA PHE A 333 -8.81 16.50 6.34
C PHE A 333 -9.82 15.38 6.60
N ILE A 334 -10.13 15.13 7.87
CA ILE A 334 -11.06 14.10 8.30
C ILE A 334 -12.39 14.77 8.68
N LYS A 335 -13.51 14.24 8.16
CA LYS A 335 -14.86 14.69 8.48
C LYS A 335 -15.73 13.52 8.93
N GLY A 336 -16.21 13.57 10.17
CA GLY A 336 -17.04 12.52 10.79
C GLY A 336 -18.48 12.93 11.12
N ASP A 337 -18.89 14.17 10.77
CA ASP A 337 -20.19 14.77 11.06
C ASP A 337 -21.03 14.95 9.79
N ILE A 338 -20.94 14.00 8.86
CA ILE A 338 -21.72 14.04 7.61
C ILE A 338 -23.05 13.33 7.85
N SER A 339 -24.16 13.97 7.41
CA SER A 339 -25.50 13.40 7.57
C SER A 339 -25.68 12.12 6.73
N LYS A 340 -26.55 11.22 7.18
CA LYS A 340 -26.91 10.03 6.37
C LYS A 340 -27.49 10.46 5.03
N GLU A 341 -28.26 11.50 5.01
CA GLU A 341 -28.92 12.05 3.81
C GLU A 341 -27.89 12.48 2.75
N ASP A 342 -26.84 13.19 3.15
CA ASP A 342 -25.77 13.62 2.23
C ASP A 342 -24.96 12.43 1.67
N ILE A 343 -24.68 11.45 2.53
CA ILE A 343 -23.98 10.23 2.11
C ILE A 343 -24.86 9.44 1.11
N ILE A 344 -26.12 9.21 1.44
CA ILE A 344 -27.07 8.50 0.56
C ILE A 344 -27.27 9.25 -0.76
N ALA A 345 -27.40 10.58 -0.73
CA ALA A 345 -27.49 11.37 -1.95
C ALA A 345 -26.27 11.17 -2.86
N THR A 346 -25.08 11.16 -2.26
CA THR A 346 -23.83 10.89 -3.01
C THR A 346 -23.81 9.49 -3.58
N LEU A 347 -24.19 8.47 -2.81
CA LEU A 347 -24.19 7.07 -3.29
C LEU A 347 -25.16 6.85 -4.46
N ARG A 348 -26.30 7.57 -4.49
CA ARG A 348 -27.28 7.50 -5.60
C ARG A 348 -26.73 7.97 -6.94
N GLU A 349 -25.70 8.78 -6.96
CA GLU A 349 -25.05 9.20 -8.21
C GLU A 349 -24.22 8.06 -8.86
N PHE A 350 -24.07 6.96 -8.15
CA PHE A 350 -23.36 5.75 -8.61
C PHE A 350 -24.30 4.53 -8.79
N GLN A 351 -25.63 4.73 -8.86
CA GLN A 351 -26.61 3.69 -9.13
C GLN A 351 -26.70 3.27 -10.61
#